data_0b827e83df70454387db96077e12af7d
#
_entry.id   0b827e83df70454387db96077e12af7d
#
_cell.length_a   1.000
_cell.length_b   1.000
_cell.length_c   1.000
_cell.angle_alpha   90.00
_cell.angle_beta   90.00
_cell.angle_gamma   90.00
#
_symmetry.space_group_name_H-M   'P 1'
#
loop_
_entity.id
_entity.type
_entity.pdbx_description
1 polymer ?
#
loop_
_entity_poly.entity_id
_entity_poly.type
_entity_poly.pdbx_seq_one_letter_code
_entity_poly.pdbx_strand_id
1 'polypeptide(L)'
;DLLANVMVGAWKVIPLIVVSYGVGLGIEFLFAGMRGHSINEGYLVSGMLIPLIMPVDVPLWMLALAVAFSVVVAKEVFGGTGMNILNVALTARAFLFFAYPKQLSGEIWIHDVASSKAGGMLVDGYTGATALGHLAGTVGTAAADASQATMSMFASGGMFSLSNCFLGLIPGSVGE
;
A
#
# COMPACT_ATOMS: atom_id res chain seq x y z
N ASP A 1 -18.17 0.44 16.16
CA ASP A 1 -17.80 -0.98 16.33
C ASP A 1 -16.39 -1.29 15.84
N LEU A 2 -15.42 -1.18 16.77
CA LEU A 2 -14.00 -1.43 16.49
C LEU A 2 -13.77 -2.83 15.90
N LEU A 3 -14.45 -3.84 16.45
CA LEU A 3 -14.37 -5.23 15.98
C LEU A 3 -14.80 -5.37 14.51
N ALA A 4 -15.88 -4.70 14.11
CA ALA A 4 -16.34 -4.75 12.72
C ALA A 4 -15.32 -4.14 11.76
N ASN A 5 -14.71 -3.02 12.14
CA ASN A 5 -13.67 -2.37 11.32
C ASN A 5 -12.40 -3.23 11.22
N VAL A 6 -11.99 -3.87 12.30
CA VAL A 6 -10.85 -4.81 12.30
C VAL A 6 -11.13 -6.02 11.41
N MET A 7 -12.35 -6.57 11.48
CA MET A 7 -12.75 -7.71 10.62
C MET A 7 -12.72 -7.34 9.13
N VAL A 8 -13.23 -6.18 8.77
CA VAL A 8 -13.19 -5.70 7.37
C VAL A 8 -11.76 -5.47 6.90
N GLY A 9 -10.92 -4.85 7.74
CA GLY A 9 -9.50 -4.66 7.43
C GLY A 9 -8.76 -5.97 7.27
N ALA A 10 -8.96 -6.92 8.19
CA ALA A 10 -8.35 -8.24 8.11
C ALA A 10 -8.76 -8.99 6.84
N TRP A 11 -10.04 -8.95 6.46
CA TRP A 11 -10.54 -9.59 5.25
C TRP A 11 -9.86 -9.08 3.97
N LYS A 12 -9.46 -7.82 3.95
CA LYS A 12 -8.73 -7.23 2.81
C LYS A 12 -7.24 -7.50 2.85
N VAL A 13 -6.61 -7.44 4.03
CA VAL A 13 -5.16 -7.55 4.16
C VAL A 13 -4.67 -9.00 4.10
N ILE A 14 -5.43 -9.95 4.66
CA ILE A 14 -5.05 -11.38 4.68
C ILE A 14 -4.79 -11.93 3.27
N PRO A 15 -5.66 -11.71 2.26
CA PRO A 15 -5.40 -12.20 0.90
C PRO A 15 -4.10 -11.64 0.30
N LEU A 16 -3.79 -10.38 0.56
CA LEU A 16 -2.54 -9.75 0.10
C LEU A 16 -1.31 -10.45 0.71
N ILE A 17 -1.37 -10.74 2.01
CA ILE A 17 -0.31 -11.46 2.72
C ILE A 17 -0.14 -12.87 2.14
N VAL A 18 -1.25 -13.60 1.98
CA VAL A 18 -1.22 -14.98 1.44
C VAL A 18 -0.62 -15.01 0.03
N VAL A 19 -1.01 -14.08 -0.84
CA VAL A 19 -0.45 -14.00 -2.20
C VAL A 19 1.03 -13.62 -2.17
N SER A 20 1.42 -12.66 -1.35
CA SER A 20 2.82 -12.25 -1.21
C SER A 20 3.71 -13.42 -0.80
N TYR A 21 3.34 -14.13 0.27
CA TYR A 21 4.09 -15.29 0.72
C TYR A 21 4.03 -16.46 -0.25
N GLY A 22 2.85 -16.77 -0.78
CA GLY A 22 2.67 -17.89 -1.70
C GLY A 22 3.51 -17.75 -2.97
N VAL A 23 3.46 -16.58 -3.61
CA VAL A 23 4.22 -16.32 -4.84
C VAL A 23 5.72 -16.20 -4.53
N GLY A 24 6.09 -15.44 -3.52
CA GLY A 24 7.50 -15.19 -3.23
C GLY A 24 8.25 -16.43 -2.75
N LEU A 25 7.68 -17.17 -1.79
CA LEU A 25 8.27 -18.45 -1.37
C LEU A 25 8.26 -19.48 -2.50
N GLY A 26 7.22 -19.51 -3.32
CA GLY A 26 7.16 -20.39 -4.48
C GLY A 26 8.33 -20.17 -5.43
N ILE A 27 8.68 -18.91 -5.70
CA ILE A 27 9.83 -18.57 -6.54
C ILE A 27 11.15 -18.94 -5.86
N GLU A 28 11.29 -18.67 -4.56
CA GLU A 28 12.50 -19.07 -3.81
C GLU A 28 12.70 -20.58 -3.82
N PHE A 29 11.64 -21.37 -3.63
CA PHE A 29 11.69 -22.83 -3.74
C PHE A 29 12.15 -23.28 -5.12
N LEU A 30 11.65 -22.67 -6.18
CA LEU A 30 12.07 -22.97 -7.55
C LEU A 30 13.57 -22.69 -7.75
N PHE A 31 14.05 -21.52 -7.34
CA PHE A 31 15.45 -21.16 -7.49
C PHE A 31 16.37 -22.00 -6.58
N ALA A 32 15.95 -22.28 -5.35
CA ALA A 32 16.69 -23.15 -4.44
C ALA A 32 16.84 -24.57 -5.02
N GLY A 33 15.76 -25.12 -5.60
CA GLY A 33 15.81 -26.41 -6.29
C GLY A 33 16.73 -26.42 -7.52
N MET A 34 16.72 -25.33 -8.31
CA MET A 34 17.58 -25.22 -9.49
C MET A 34 19.06 -25.00 -9.14
N ARG A 35 19.37 -24.29 -8.07
CA ARG A 35 20.74 -23.94 -7.66
C ARG A 35 21.33 -24.85 -6.59
N GLY A 36 20.52 -25.71 -5.96
CA GLY A 36 20.96 -26.67 -4.96
C GLY A 36 21.42 -26.04 -3.63
N HIS A 37 20.93 -24.84 -3.29
CA HIS A 37 21.22 -24.23 -2.00
C HIS A 37 20.01 -24.25 -1.06
N SER A 38 20.26 -24.10 0.23
CA SER A 38 19.22 -24.03 1.26
C SER A 38 18.38 -22.77 1.12
N ILE A 39 17.08 -22.89 1.46
CA ILE A 39 16.14 -21.79 1.49
C ILE A 39 16.50 -20.88 2.67
N ASN A 40 16.57 -19.60 2.43
CA ASN A 40 16.87 -18.61 3.44
C ASN A 40 15.62 -17.93 3.97
N GLU A 41 15.51 -17.76 5.28
CA GLU A 41 14.36 -17.13 5.96
C GLU A 41 14.22 -15.62 5.66
N GLY A 42 15.17 -15.01 4.97
CA GLY A 42 15.20 -13.57 4.67
C GLY A 42 14.02 -13.05 3.85
N TYR A 43 13.29 -13.92 3.13
CA TYR A 43 12.09 -13.51 2.43
C TYR A 43 10.89 -13.27 3.36
N LEU A 44 10.86 -13.90 4.52
CA LEU A 44 9.73 -13.75 5.45
C LEU A 44 9.47 -12.29 5.83
N VAL A 45 10.54 -11.53 6.03
CA VAL A 45 10.45 -10.08 6.30
C VAL A 45 9.94 -9.32 5.08
N SER A 46 10.52 -9.56 3.90
CA SER A 46 10.10 -8.89 2.67
C SER A 46 8.67 -9.24 2.28
N GLY A 47 8.28 -10.50 2.46
CA GLY A 47 6.93 -10.99 2.19
C GLY A 47 5.86 -10.33 3.04
N MET A 48 6.18 -9.91 4.28
CA MET A 48 5.28 -9.15 5.13
C MET A 48 5.29 -7.66 4.81
N LEU A 49 6.45 -7.10 4.49
CA LEU A 49 6.59 -5.68 4.15
C LEU A 49 5.84 -5.30 2.88
N ILE A 50 5.81 -6.17 1.86
CA ILE A 50 5.16 -5.88 0.58
C ILE A 50 3.68 -5.54 0.77
N PRO A 51 2.84 -6.36 1.40
CA PRO A 51 1.43 -6.02 1.63
C PRO A 51 1.23 -4.76 2.47
N LEU A 52 2.13 -4.48 3.42
CA LEU A 52 2.01 -3.33 4.30
C LEU A 52 2.25 -1.99 3.59
N ILE A 53 3.09 -1.98 2.55
CA ILE A 53 3.39 -0.76 1.77
C ILE A 53 2.53 -0.60 0.52
N MET A 54 1.63 -1.55 0.23
CA MET A 54 0.72 -1.49 -0.91
C MET A 54 -0.65 -0.94 -0.51
N PRO A 55 -1.40 -0.35 -1.45
CA PRO A 55 -2.81 -0.02 -1.24
C PRO A 55 -3.63 -1.29 -1.00
N VAL A 56 -4.65 -1.20 -0.15
CA VAL A 56 -5.51 -2.33 0.24
C VAL A 56 -6.32 -2.90 -0.93
N ASP A 57 -6.61 -2.09 -1.94
CA ASP A 57 -7.46 -2.45 -3.08
C ASP A 57 -6.68 -2.86 -4.35
N VAL A 58 -5.37 -3.11 -4.21
CA VAL A 58 -4.57 -3.64 -5.32
C VAL A 58 -5.09 -5.03 -5.73
N PRO A 59 -5.38 -5.25 -7.03
CA PRO A 59 -5.75 -6.57 -7.53
C PRO A 59 -4.67 -7.61 -7.22
N LEU A 60 -5.08 -8.78 -6.70
CA LEU A 60 -4.16 -9.84 -6.25
C LEU A 60 -3.20 -10.31 -7.35
N TRP A 61 -3.64 -10.34 -8.61
CA TRP A 61 -2.79 -10.74 -9.73
C TRP A 61 -1.67 -9.71 -10.00
N MET A 62 -1.94 -8.41 -9.83
CA MET A 62 -0.90 -7.36 -9.96
C MET A 62 0.12 -7.49 -8.84
N LEU A 63 -0.34 -7.72 -7.61
CA LEU A 63 0.54 -8.00 -6.49
C LEU A 63 1.40 -9.23 -6.74
N ALA A 64 0.81 -10.33 -7.22
CA ALA A 64 1.53 -11.55 -7.56
C ALA A 64 2.63 -11.29 -8.61
N LEU A 65 2.31 -10.51 -9.65
CA LEU A 65 3.27 -10.13 -10.69
C LEU A 65 4.41 -9.28 -10.14
N ALA A 66 4.09 -8.31 -9.28
CA ALA A 66 5.10 -7.44 -8.66
C ALA A 66 6.02 -8.20 -7.71
N VAL A 67 5.47 -9.12 -6.92
CA VAL A 67 6.24 -9.99 -6.04
C VAL A 67 7.16 -10.89 -6.87
N ALA A 68 6.62 -11.52 -7.92
CA ALA A 68 7.41 -12.37 -8.80
C ALA A 68 8.59 -11.60 -9.44
N PHE A 69 8.30 -10.43 -9.98
CA PHE A 69 9.31 -9.57 -10.58
C PHE A 69 10.38 -9.16 -9.55
N SER A 70 9.96 -8.69 -8.38
CA SER A 70 10.89 -8.19 -7.37
C SER A 70 11.77 -9.29 -6.77
N VAL A 71 11.21 -10.47 -6.50
CA VAL A 71 11.99 -11.59 -5.96
C VAL A 71 13.04 -12.04 -6.98
N VAL A 72 12.65 -12.19 -8.24
CA VAL A 72 13.59 -12.61 -9.29
C VAL A 72 14.66 -11.55 -9.49
N VAL A 73 14.28 -10.30 -9.77
CA VAL A 73 15.21 -9.24 -10.19
C VAL A 73 16.01 -8.66 -9.03
N ALA A 74 15.40 -8.46 -7.84
CA ALA A 74 16.10 -7.82 -6.73
C ALA A 74 16.88 -8.82 -5.85
N LYS A 75 16.52 -10.10 -5.88
CA LYS A 75 17.10 -11.09 -4.97
C LYS A 75 17.78 -12.24 -5.71
N GLU A 76 17.03 -13.01 -6.49
CA GLU A 76 17.52 -14.28 -7.05
C GLU A 76 18.59 -14.10 -8.11
N VAL A 77 18.49 -13.07 -8.96
CA VAL A 77 19.51 -12.79 -9.98
C VAL A 77 20.88 -12.52 -9.38
N PHE A 78 20.94 -11.92 -8.20
CA PHE A 78 22.18 -11.54 -7.51
C PHE A 78 22.75 -12.63 -6.57
N GLY A 79 22.05 -13.76 -6.42
CA GLY A 79 22.54 -14.88 -5.61
C GLY A 79 21.73 -15.18 -4.36
N GLY A 80 20.60 -14.53 -4.15
CA GLY A 80 19.70 -14.80 -3.03
C GLY A 80 19.91 -13.88 -1.82
N THR A 81 19.49 -14.34 -0.65
CA THR A 81 19.52 -13.55 0.60
C THR A 81 20.93 -13.16 0.98
N GLY A 82 21.15 -11.89 1.27
CA GLY A 82 22.46 -11.33 1.65
C GLY A 82 23.24 -10.73 0.47
N MET A 83 22.88 -11.06 -0.75
CA MET A 83 23.49 -10.51 -1.98
C MET A 83 22.56 -9.50 -2.69
N ASN A 84 21.47 -9.10 -2.03
CA ASN A 84 20.49 -8.20 -2.62
C ASN A 84 21.08 -6.81 -2.82
N ILE A 85 21.07 -6.32 -4.06
CA ILE A 85 21.45 -4.95 -4.37
C ILE A 85 20.28 -4.00 -4.14
N LEU A 86 19.05 -4.47 -4.35
CA LEU A 86 17.82 -3.72 -4.18
C LEU A 86 16.95 -4.32 -3.06
N ASN A 87 16.21 -3.46 -2.38
CA ASN A 87 15.20 -3.92 -1.43
C ASN A 87 14.02 -4.52 -2.19
N VAL A 88 13.69 -5.78 -1.90
CA VAL A 88 12.64 -6.55 -2.60
C VAL A 88 11.27 -5.85 -2.53
N ALA A 89 10.89 -5.35 -1.34
CA ALA A 89 9.60 -4.71 -1.14
C ALA A 89 9.50 -3.37 -1.90
N LEU A 90 10.55 -2.56 -1.84
CA LEU A 90 10.58 -1.29 -2.58
C LEU A 90 10.62 -1.52 -4.10
N THR A 91 11.29 -2.56 -4.57
CA THR A 91 11.32 -2.92 -5.99
C THR A 91 9.94 -3.35 -6.48
N ALA A 92 9.19 -4.12 -5.67
CA ALA A 92 7.81 -4.48 -6.00
C ALA A 92 6.91 -3.24 -6.12
N ARG A 93 7.01 -2.30 -5.18
CA ARG A 93 6.27 -1.04 -5.21
C ARG A 93 6.65 -0.18 -6.41
N ALA A 94 7.95 -0.03 -6.69
CA ALA A 94 8.45 0.73 -7.83
C ALA A 94 7.94 0.13 -9.16
N PHE A 95 8.01 -1.19 -9.29
CA PHE A 95 7.49 -1.87 -10.47
C PHE A 95 6.01 -1.55 -10.73
N LEU A 96 5.15 -1.68 -9.70
CA LEU A 96 3.74 -1.35 -9.84
C LEU A 96 3.51 0.14 -10.11
N PHE A 97 4.28 1.01 -9.50
CA PHE A 97 4.16 2.46 -9.71
C PHE A 97 4.42 2.84 -11.18
N PHE A 98 5.40 2.23 -11.82
CA PHE A 98 5.70 2.49 -13.22
C PHE A 98 4.79 1.72 -14.19
N ALA A 99 4.48 0.46 -13.89
CA ALA A 99 3.67 -0.37 -14.78
C ALA A 99 2.16 -0.05 -14.68
N TYR A 100 1.66 0.25 -13.48
CA TYR A 100 0.24 0.47 -13.20
C TYR A 100 0.01 1.71 -12.33
N PRO A 101 0.36 2.92 -12.82
CA PRO A 101 0.29 4.15 -12.01
C PRO A 101 -1.11 4.44 -11.47
N LYS A 102 -2.16 4.09 -12.21
CA LYS A 102 -3.55 4.28 -11.79
C LYS A 102 -3.92 3.49 -10.52
N GLN A 103 -3.25 2.38 -10.25
CA GLN A 103 -3.52 1.51 -9.11
C GLN A 103 -2.65 1.81 -7.88
N LEU A 104 -1.66 2.68 -8.02
CA LEU A 104 -0.70 2.96 -6.96
C LEU A 104 -0.53 4.43 -6.61
N SER A 105 -1.03 5.33 -7.44
CA SER A 105 -0.93 6.78 -7.22
C SER A 105 -2.29 7.45 -7.10
N GLY A 106 -2.32 8.54 -6.36
CA GLY A 106 -3.52 9.37 -6.22
C GLY A 106 -4.43 8.90 -5.10
N GLU A 107 -5.71 8.84 -5.37
CA GLU A 107 -6.80 8.69 -4.40
C GLU A 107 -7.05 7.26 -3.89
N ILE A 108 -6.30 6.30 -4.37
CA ILE A 108 -6.46 4.86 -4.08
C ILE A 108 -6.13 4.51 -2.62
N TRP A 109 -5.39 5.37 -1.93
CA TRP A 109 -4.99 5.16 -0.54
C TRP A 109 -6.12 5.31 0.46
N ILE A 110 -7.27 5.85 0.05
CA ILE A 110 -8.41 6.07 0.92
C ILE A 110 -9.50 5.07 0.58
N HIS A 111 -9.67 4.11 1.45
CA HIS A 111 -10.80 3.22 1.40
C HIS A 111 -11.91 3.78 2.29
N ASP A 112 -13.03 4.17 1.71
CA ASP A 112 -14.17 4.69 2.46
C ASP A 112 -14.90 3.56 3.19
N VAL A 113 -14.52 3.36 4.46
CA VAL A 113 -15.23 2.47 5.38
C VAL A 113 -16.61 3.03 5.73
N ALA A 114 -16.81 4.34 5.58
CA ALA A 114 -18.08 4.99 5.89
C ALA A 114 -19.16 4.69 4.85
N SER A 115 -18.80 4.51 3.57
CA SER A 115 -19.76 4.19 2.52
C SER A 115 -20.33 2.77 2.69
N SER A 116 -19.58 1.85 3.27
CA SER A 116 -20.07 0.51 3.61
C SER A 116 -21.15 0.53 4.73
N LYS A 117 -21.10 1.53 5.61
CA LYS A 117 -22.11 1.70 6.68
C LYS A 117 -23.34 2.51 6.23
N ALA A 118 -23.23 3.31 5.19
CA ALA A 118 -24.30 4.17 4.69
C ALA A 118 -25.20 3.51 3.63
N GLY A 119 -25.25 2.19 3.57
CA GLY A 119 -26.19 1.48 2.70
C GLY A 119 -25.80 1.41 1.24
N GLY A 120 -24.52 1.35 0.94
CA GLY A 120 -24.04 0.95 -0.40
C GLY A 120 -24.17 2.00 -1.48
N MET A 121 -24.40 3.24 -1.15
CA MET A 121 -24.35 4.31 -2.12
C MET A 121 -22.90 4.84 -2.16
N LEU A 122 -22.11 4.31 -3.08
CA LEU A 122 -20.89 4.95 -3.54
C LEU A 122 -21.28 6.35 -3.99
N VAL A 123 -20.89 7.36 -3.22
CA VAL A 123 -21.00 8.75 -3.67
C VAL A 123 -19.91 8.89 -4.74
N ASP A 124 -20.29 8.74 -6.00
CA ASP A 124 -19.47 9.12 -7.14
C ASP A 124 -19.02 10.57 -6.93
N GLY A 125 -17.72 10.76 -6.67
CA GLY A 125 -17.15 12.10 -6.47
C GLY A 125 -16.52 12.34 -5.10
N TYR A 126 -16.49 11.37 -4.18
CA TYR A 126 -15.65 11.45 -2.99
C TYR A 126 -14.23 11.04 -3.35
N THR A 127 -13.41 12.03 -3.64
CA THR A 127 -11.99 11.84 -3.82
C THR A 127 -11.34 11.90 -2.44
N GLY A 128 -10.92 10.75 -1.95
CA GLY A 128 -10.09 10.67 -0.76
C GLY A 128 -8.67 11.15 -1.05
N ALA A 129 -8.52 12.40 -1.49
CA ALA A 129 -7.24 12.93 -1.87
C ALA A 129 -6.28 12.99 -0.68
N THR A 130 -5.02 12.64 -0.92
CA THR A 130 -3.92 12.90 0.04
C THR A 130 -3.88 14.41 0.37
N ALA A 131 -3.23 14.80 1.48
CA ALA A 131 -3.11 16.21 1.85
C ALA A 131 -2.59 17.08 0.70
N LEU A 132 -1.61 16.57 -0.07
CA LEU A 132 -1.09 17.23 -1.26
C LEU A 132 -2.11 17.27 -2.42
N GLY A 133 -2.92 16.24 -2.58
CA GLY A 133 -3.99 16.22 -3.59
C GLY A 133 -5.07 17.26 -3.30
N HIS A 134 -5.46 17.42 -2.04
CA HIS A 134 -6.36 18.49 -1.62
C HIS A 134 -5.78 19.87 -1.89
N LEU A 135 -4.51 20.08 -1.54
CA LEU A 135 -3.80 21.34 -1.83
C LEU A 135 -3.72 21.63 -3.33
N ALA A 136 -3.41 20.62 -4.13
CA ALA A 136 -3.36 20.76 -5.59
C ALA A 136 -4.74 21.12 -6.18
N GLY A 137 -5.81 20.56 -5.65
CA GLY A 137 -7.19 20.91 -6.06
C GLY A 137 -7.60 22.34 -5.71
N THR A 138 -6.99 22.95 -4.69
CA THR A 138 -7.25 24.35 -4.28
C THR A 138 -6.38 25.38 -5.01
N VAL A 139 -5.39 24.96 -5.78
CA VAL A 139 -4.49 25.83 -6.59
C VAL A 139 -5.21 26.50 -7.78
N GLY A 140 -6.42 26.73 -7.79
CA GLY A 140 -7.18 27.51 -8.80
C GLY A 140 -8.17 28.44 -8.15
N THR A 141 -8.31 28.33 -6.83
CA THR A 141 -9.19 29.19 -6.02
C THR A 141 -8.44 30.39 -5.49
N ALA A 142 -9.15 31.41 -5.03
CA ALA A 142 -8.52 32.59 -4.44
C ALA A 142 -7.57 32.17 -3.29
N ALA A 143 -6.41 32.80 -3.18
CA ALA A 143 -5.39 32.45 -2.20
C ALA A 143 -5.91 32.41 -0.75
N ALA A 144 -6.94 33.19 -0.44
CA ALA A 144 -7.62 33.20 0.86
C ALA A 144 -8.38 31.88 1.12
N ASP A 145 -9.07 31.35 0.12
CA ASP A 145 -9.85 30.10 0.25
C ASP A 145 -8.91 28.90 0.37
N ALA A 146 -7.81 28.89 -0.38
CA ALA A 146 -6.78 27.86 -0.28
C ALA A 146 -6.13 27.85 1.11
N SER A 147 -5.84 29.00 1.70
CA SER A 147 -5.26 29.10 3.05
C SER A 147 -6.23 28.63 4.14
N GLN A 148 -7.51 28.96 4.03
CA GLN A 148 -8.54 28.49 4.97
C GLN A 148 -8.78 26.99 4.87
N ALA A 149 -8.86 26.44 3.67
CA ALA A 149 -8.98 25.00 3.44
C ALA A 149 -7.79 24.25 4.05
N THR A 150 -6.58 24.75 3.85
CA THR A 150 -5.36 24.16 4.44
C THR A 150 -5.41 24.21 5.97
N MET A 151 -5.74 25.37 6.56
CA MET A 151 -5.83 25.51 8.01
C MET A 151 -6.90 24.60 8.62
N SER A 152 -8.05 24.41 7.97
CA SER A 152 -9.10 23.53 8.46
C SER A 152 -8.69 22.05 8.47
N MET A 153 -7.86 21.63 7.52
CA MET A 153 -7.37 20.24 7.43
C MET A 153 -6.38 19.91 8.55
N PHE A 154 -5.54 20.86 8.94
CA PHE A 154 -4.54 20.70 9.99
C PHE A 154 -5.00 21.18 11.37
N ALA A 155 -6.19 21.79 11.48
CA ALA A 155 -6.76 22.24 12.75
C ALA A 155 -7.08 21.06 13.68
N SER A 156 -7.25 21.35 14.95
CA SER A 156 -7.68 20.37 15.96
C SER A 156 -9.02 19.73 15.56
N GLY A 157 -9.02 18.44 15.22
CA GLY A 157 -10.18 17.70 14.70
C GLY A 157 -10.24 17.56 13.18
N GLY A 158 -9.32 18.17 12.43
CA GLY A 158 -9.16 17.92 11.00
C GLY A 158 -8.55 16.55 10.70
N MET A 159 -8.74 16.05 9.48
CA MET A 159 -8.26 14.73 9.05
C MET A 159 -6.74 14.59 9.22
N PHE A 160 -5.96 15.62 8.95
CA PHE A 160 -4.52 15.67 9.08
C PHE A 160 -4.05 16.44 10.33
N SER A 161 -4.84 16.45 11.41
CA SER A 161 -4.43 17.05 12.66
C SER A 161 -3.20 16.36 13.23
N LEU A 162 -2.39 17.09 14.01
CA LEU A 162 -1.17 16.54 14.62
C LEU A 162 -1.45 15.28 15.45
N SER A 163 -2.58 15.24 16.16
CA SER A 163 -3.00 14.08 16.94
C SER A 163 -3.30 12.87 16.04
N ASN A 164 -4.00 13.06 14.92
CA ASN A 164 -4.31 11.99 13.99
C ASN A 164 -3.05 11.47 13.28
N CYS A 165 -2.15 12.36 12.89
CA CYS A 165 -0.85 11.98 12.34
C CYS A 165 0.00 11.19 13.34
N PHE A 166 0.00 11.60 14.61
CA PHE A 166 0.76 10.88 15.65
C PHE A 166 0.18 9.50 15.97
N LEU A 167 -1.14 9.37 15.96
CA LEU A 167 -1.85 8.11 16.21
C LEU A 167 -1.95 7.20 14.98
N GLY A 168 -1.53 7.67 13.80
CA GLY A 168 -1.64 6.91 12.55
C GLY A 168 -3.08 6.79 12.03
N LEU A 169 -3.97 7.71 12.39
CA LEU A 169 -5.37 7.74 11.93
C LEU A 169 -5.54 8.55 10.64
N ILE A 170 -4.51 8.58 9.83
CA ILE A 170 -4.50 9.23 8.52
C ILE A 170 -4.68 8.20 7.40
N PRO A 171 -5.30 8.60 6.27
CA PRO A 171 -5.40 7.70 5.12
C PRO A 171 -4.04 7.41 4.51
N GLY A 172 -3.69 6.13 4.40
CA GLY A 172 -2.41 5.71 3.86
C GLY A 172 -2.32 4.20 3.68
N SER A 173 -1.09 3.68 3.61
CA SER A 173 -0.84 2.24 3.55
C SER A 173 -1.09 1.57 4.91
N VAL A 174 -1.32 0.25 4.91
CA VAL A 174 -1.60 -0.50 6.15
C VAL A 174 -0.46 -0.40 7.17
N GLY A 175 0.77 -0.19 6.69
CA GLY A 175 1.98 -0.09 7.53
C GLY A 175 2.40 1.34 7.88
N GLU A 176 1.57 2.33 7.58
CA GLU A 176 1.88 3.74 7.82
C GLU A 176 1.52 4.20 9.23
#